data_3a61250d07facfd4161f159ef3ae2596
#
_entry.id   3a61250d07facfd4161f159ef3ae2596
#
_cell.length_a   1.000
_cell.length_b   1.000
_cell.length_c   1.000
_cell.angle_alpha   90.00
_cell.angle_beta   90.00
_cell.angle_gamma   90.00
#
_symmetry.space_group_name_H-M   'P 1'
#
loop_
_entity.id
_entity.type
_entity.pdbx_description
1 polymer ?
#
loop_
_entity_poly.entity_id
_entity_poly.type
_entity_poly.pdbx_seq_one_letter_code
_entity_poly.pdbx_strand_id
1 'polypeptide(L)'
;MPKRFSQIDPLEIERAARRVPGVAFAEVGDAADGRRGLSIVLYQDAPGEETAGLVEVALREIGVEVQAGDVRIAGYAGQMPGAASGVKVIDLGKGTWATESESDAVTPVSLGSPGTGSRTIGLVSVTVSRSRDRCRARVEVDAGDGVHVGDASGPATDMRMRRSVSEAAAKAAATALGLGAPDVEHVALITLGDVACAIVVIGAPGESPERRVGSSLVTGDAWHSFAMAALQAAAALAD
;
A
#
# COMPACT_ATOMS: atom_id res chain seq x y z
N MET A 1 26.11 5.17 -26.06
CA MET A 1 25.17 4.45 -26.95
C MET A 1 23.95 4.09 -26.13
N PRO A 2 22.73 4.37 -26.60
CA PRO A 2 21.53 3.97 -25.89
C PRO A 2 21.42 2.44 -25.80
N LYS A 3 20.92 1.93 -24.69
CA LYS A 3 20.78 0.51 -24.40
C LYS A 3 19.33 0.08 -24.63
N ARG A 4 19.12 -1.15 -25.09
CA ARG A 4 17.77 -1.73 -25.21
C ARG A 4 17.23 -2.13 -23.83
N PHE A 5 15.92 -2.25 -23.70
CA PHE A 5 15.25 -2.72 -22.46
C PHE A 5 15.87 -3.99 -21.89
N SER A 6 16.32 -4.92 -22.73
CA SER A 6 16.95 -6.19 -22.32
C SER A 6 18.36 -6.04 -21.72
N GLN A 7 18.98 -4.86 -21.83
CA GLN A 7 20.36 -4.59 -21.39
C GLN A 7 20.45 -3.77 -20.11
N ILE A 8 19.31 -3.36 -19.55
CA ILE A 8 19.21 -2.54 -18.34
C ILE A 8 18.48 -3.36 -17.27
N ASP A 9 18.84 -3.14 -16.03
CA ASP A 9 18.16 -3.77 -14.89
C ASP A 9 16.68 -3.36 -14.90
N PRO A 10 15.73 -4.31 -14.93
CA PRO A 10 14.29 -4.03 -14.87
C PRO A 10 13.91 -3.09 -13.74
N LEU A 11 14.53 -3.24 -12.56
CA LEU A 11 14.27 -2.39 -11.40
C LEU A 11 14.69 -0.93 -11.62
N GLU A 12 15.73 -0.68 -12.42
CA GLU A 12 16.16 0.68 -12.76
C GLU A 12 15.13 1.36 -13.67
N ILE A 13 14.62 0.62 -14.65
CA ILE A 13 13.56 1.08 -15.57
C ILE A 13 12.28 1.39 -14.79
N GLU A 14 11.83 0.47 -13.93
CA GLU A 14 10.63 0.64 -13.12
C GLU A 14 10.74 1.83 -12.16
N ARG A 15 11.91 2.02 -11.55
CA ARG A 15 12.16 3.18 -10.67
C ARG A 15 12.12 4.50 -11.41
N ALA A 16 12.67 4.54 -12.64
CA ALA A 16 12.63 5.76 -13.44
C ALA A 16 11.20 6.11 -13.81
N ALA A 17 10.39 5.14 -14.24
CA ALA A 17 8.99 5.34 -14.58
C ALA A 17 8.16 5.80 -13.37
N ARG A 18 8.36 5.21 -12.20
CA ARG A 18 7.63 5.56 -10.97
C ARG A 18 7.97 6.94 -10.41
N ARG A 19 9.02 7.61 -10.89
CA ARG A 19 9.33 9.01 -10.54
C ARG A 19 8.48 10.01 -11.30
N VAL A 20 7.84 9.56 -12.37
CA VAL A 20 6.98 10.43 -13.19
C VAL A 20 5.66 10.64 -12.48
N PRO A 21 5.26 11.90 -12.22
CA PRO A 21 3.96 12.21 -11.64
C PRO A 21 2.82 11.58 -12.46
N GLY A 22 1.85 10.98 -11.80
CA GLY A 22 0.74 10.30 -12.46
C GLY A 22 0.93 8.79 -12.65
N VAL A 23 2.14 8.25 -12.46
CA VAL A 23 2.38 6.80 -12.51
C VAL A 23 2.16 6.19 -11.13
N ALA A 24 1.16 5.31 -11.03
CA ALA A 24 0.85 4.57 -9.82
C ALA A 24 1.72 3.30 -9.69
N PHE A 25 1.96 2.63 -10.83
CA PHE A 25 2.75 1.40 -10.89
C PHE A 25 3.45 1.27 -12.23
N ALA A 26 4.59 0.57 -12.24
CA ALA A 26 5.35 0.27 -13.45
C ALA A 26 6.00 -1.10 -13.32
N GLU A 27 5.92 -1.90 -14.39
CA GLU A 27 6.46 -3.26 -14.46
C GLU A 27 7.07 -3.52 -15.84
N VAL A 28 8.28 -4.05 -15.85
CA VAL A 28 8.95 -4.52 -17.07
C VAL A 28 8.55 -5.96 -17.33
N GLY A 29 7.94 -6.22 -18.46
CA GLY A 29 7.48 -7.53 -18.85
C GLY A 29 7.64 -7.80 -20.35
N ASP A 30 7.38 -9.05 -20.75
CA ASP A 30 7.37 -9.43 -22.15
C ASP A 30 5.98 -9.18 -22.74
N ALA A 31 5.93 -8.47 -23.87
CA ALA A 31 4.71 -8.25 -24.61
C ALA A 31 4.29 -9.51 -25.38
N ALA A 32 3.05 -9.56 -25.86
CA ALA A 32 2.51 -10.68 -26.62
C ALA A 32 3.32 -10.99 -27.92
N ASP A 33 4.09 -10.04 -28.40
CA ASP A 33 4.99 -10.18 -29.55
C ASP A 33 6.42 -10.63 -29.16
N GLY A 34 6.63 -10.98 -27.88
CA GLY A 34 7.92 -11.42 -27.33
C GLY A 34 8.93 -10.29 -27.12
N ARG A 35 8.57 -9.03 -27.36
CA ARG A 35 9.42 -7.90 -27.05
C ARG A 35 9.26 -7.47 -25.60
N ARG A 36 10.38 -7.12 -24.97
CA ARG A 36 10.39 -6.58 -23.63
C ARG A 36 9.94 -5.12 -23.66
N GLY A 37 9.00 -4.78 -22.83
CA GLY A 37 8.47 -3.43 -22.71
C GLY A 37 8.09 -3.09 -21.27
N LEU A 38 7.62 -1.86 -21.06
CA LEU A 38 7.17 -1.33 -19.79
C LEU A 38 5.66 -1.17 -19.78
N SER A 39 4.99 -1.84 -18.87
CA SER A 39 3.58 -1.63 -18.57
C SER A 39 3.45 -0.65 -17.41
N ILE A 40 2.67 0.41 -17.58
CA ILE A 40 2.40 1.40 -16.55
C ILE A 40 0.92 1.43 -16.20
N VAL A 41 0.65 1.57 -14.91
CA VAL A 41 -0.69 1.89 -14.39
C VAL A 41 -0.67 3.34 -13.95
N LEU A 42 -1.61 4.12 -14.42
CA LEU A 42 -1.73 5.55 -14.11
C LEU A 42 -2.78 5.78 -13.03
N TYR A 43 -2.70 6.89 -12.33
CA TYR A 43 -3.83 7.37 -11.54
C TYR A 43 -4.94 7.87 -12.46
N GLN A 44 -6.22 7.78 -12.02
CA GLN A 44 -7.39 8.11 -12.85
C GLN A 44 -7.43 9.56 -13.32
N ASP A 45 -6.82 10.47 -12.57
CA ASP A 45 -6.72 11.89 -12.84
C ASP A 45 -5.46 12.27 -13.63
N ALA A 46 -4.59 11.30 -13.95
CA ALA A 46 -3.40 11.55 -14.74
C ALA A 46 -3.74 11.60 -16.26
N PRO A 47 -3.24 12.59 -17.00
CA PRO A 47 -3.42 12.65 -18.44
C PRO A 47 -2.62 11.53 -19.12
N GLY A 48 -3.30 10.50 -19.64
CA GLY A 48 -2.70 9.24 -20.06
C GLY A 48 -1.56 9.39 -21.06
N GLU A 49 -1.80 10.04 -22.21
CA GLU A 49 -0.79 10.20 -23.27
C GLU A 49 0.39 11.08 -22.82
N GLU A 50 0.11 12.16 -22.11
CA GLU A 50 1.15 13.06 -21.61
C GLU A 50 2.04 12.36 -20.58
N THR A 51 1.44 11.63 -19.65
CA THR A 51 2.19 10.87 -18.65
C THR A 51 3.03 9.76 -19.28
N ALA A 52 2.50 9.05 -20.27
CA ALA A 52 3.26 8.06 -21.02
C ALA A 52 4.46 8.70 -21.74
N GLY A 53 4.28 9.87 -22.35
CA GLY A 53 5.36 10.64 -22.96
C GLY A 53 6.44 11.08 -21.96
N LEU A 54 6.05 11.50 -20.75
CA LEU A 54 7.00 11.82 -19.68
C LEU A 54 7.78 10.58 -19.20
N VAL A 55 7.14 9.42 -19.15
CA VAL A 55 7.82 8.14 -18.85
C VAL A 55 8.87 7.83 -19.91
N GLU A 56 8.54 7.99 -21.20
CA GLU A 56 9.51 7.78 -22.27
C GLU A 56 10.71 8.72 -22.16
N VAL A 57 10.51 9.99 -21.77
CA VAL A 57 11.59 10.95 -21.52
C VAL A 57 12.46 10.47 -20.36
N ALA A 58 11.87 10.10 -19.24
CA ALA A 58 12.60 9.60 -18.07
C ALA A 58 13.42 8.34 -18.37
N LEU A 59 12.92 7.45 -19.24
CA LEU A 59 13.65 6.28 -19.69
C LEU A 59 14.84 6.64 -20.57
N ARG A 60 14.69 7.62 -21.47
CA ARG A 60 15.80 8.11 -22.30
C ARG A 60 16.90 8.76 -21.45
N GLU A 61 16.56 9.45 -20.37
CA GLU A 61 17.53 10.03 -19.42
C GLU A 61 18.42 8.98 -18.76
N ILE A 62 17.90 7.79 -18.48
CA ILE A 62 18.70 6.66 -17.97
C ILE A 62 19.36 5.83 -19.07
N GLY A 63 19.28 6.29 -20.33
CA GLY A 63 19.96 5.70 -21.47
C GLY A 63 19.21 4.55 -22.15
N VAL A 64 17.90 4.37 -21.88
CA VAL A 64 17.05 3.40 -22.58
C VAL A 64 16.68 3.93 -23.95
N GLU A 65 16.87 3.10 -25.00
CA GLU A 65 16.30 3.35 -26.32
C GLU A 65 14.83 2.93 -26.32
N VAL A 66 13.93 3.93 -26.30
CA VAL A 66 12.48 3.69 -26.27
C VAL A 66 11.93 3.81 -27.69
N GLN A 67 11.24 2.77 -28.15
CA GLN A 67 10.52 2.71 -29.43
C GLN A 67 9.00 2.87 -29.20
N ALA A 68 8.29 3.20 -30.27
CA ALA A 68 6.83 3.29 -30.20
C ALA A 68 6.21 1.94 -29.76
N GLY A 69 5.41 1.99 -28.68
CA GLY A 69 4.75 0.82 -28.10
C GLY A 69 5.55 0.08 -27.03
N ASP A 70 6.78 0.52 -26.70
CA ASP A 70 7.56 -0.04 -25.60
C ASP A 70 7.00 0.36 -24.24
N VAL A 71 6.33 1.52 -24.13
CA VAL A 71 5.58 1.95 -22.95
C VAL A 71 4.09 1.79 -23.24
N ARG A 72 3.40 1.05 -22.38
CA ARG A 72 1.97 0.74 -22.52
C ARG A 72 1.22 1.09 -21.25
N ILE A 73 0.08 1.75 -21.39
CA ILE A 73 -0.84 1.96 -20.28
C ILE A 73 -1.64 0.66 -20.10
N ALA A 74 -1.35 -0.04 -19.01
CA ALA A 74 -2.01 -1.31 -18.67
C ALA A 74 -3.35 -1.09 -17.95
N GLY A 75 -3.55 0.09 -17.34
CA GLY A 75 -4.78 0.40 -16.62
C GLY A 75 -4.67 1.70 -15.83
N TYR A 76 -5.72 1.97 -15.06
CA TYR A 76 -5.79 3.12 -14.17
C TYR A 76 -6.05 2.65 -12.74
N ALA A 77 -5.24 3.14 -11.80
CA ALA A 77 -5.47 3.00 -10.37
C ALA A 77 -6.42 4.10 -9.90
N GLY A 78 -6.81 4.09 -8.60
CA GLY A 78 -7.61 5.16 -8.01
C GLY A 78 -7.03 6.57 -8.22
N GLN A 79 -7.58 7.57 -7.54
CA GLN A 79 -7.11 8.95 -7.67
C GLN A 79 -5.67 9.12 -7.20
N MET A 80 -4.97 10.11 -7.81
CA MET A 80 -3.60 10.43 -7.43
C MET A 80 -3.56 10.91 -5.96
N PRO A 81 -2.66 10.40 -5.13
CA PRO A 81 -2.48 10.89 -3.78
C PRO A 81 -2.25 12.41 -3.80
N GLY A 82 -3.14 13.19 -3.19
CA GLY A 82 -3.07 14.64 -3.12
C GLY A 82 -3.97 15.42 -4.08
N ALA A 83 -4.68 14.78 -5.03
CA ALA A 83 -5.55 15.50 -5.97
C ALA A 83 -6.95 15.84 -5.43
N ALA A 84 -7.46 15.15 -4.42
CA ALA A 84 -8.79 15.42 -3.85
C ALA A 84 -9.04 14.91 -2.41
N SER A 85 -8.10 14.30 -1.75
CA SER A 85 -8.24 13.92 -0.34
C SER A 85 -6.92 14.20 0.36
N GLY A 86 -6.97 14.98 1.42
CA GLY A 86 -5.85 15.61 2.13
C GLY A 86 -4.65 14.77 2.50
N VAL A 87 -4.01 14.17 1.50
CA VAL A 87 -2.68 13.60 1.68
C VAL A 87 -1.70 14.75 1.85
N LYS A 88 -1.39 15.07 3.09
CA LYS A 88 -0.37 16.05 3.42
C LYS A 88 0.99 15.35 3.36
N VAL A 89 1.73 15.55 2.27
CA VAL A 89 3.15 15.21 2.24
C VAL A 89 3.89 16.24 3.07
N ILE A 90 4.35 15.87 4.25
CA ILE A 90 5.20 16.71 5.08
C ILE A 90 6.64 16.35 4.77
N ASP A 91 7.35 17.25 4.12
CA ASP A 91 8.80 17.15 3.98
C ASP A 91 9.46 17.50 5.32
N LEU A 92 9.90 16.48 6.04
CA LEU A 92 10.57 16.61 7.34
C LEU A 92 12.08 16.82 7.21
N GLY A 93 12.54 17.48 6.14
CA GLY A 93 13.95 17.76 5.92
C GLY A 93 14.71 16.62 5.23
N LYS A 94 15.93 16.89 4.81
CA LYS A 94 16.76 16.00 3.97
C LYS A 94 16.73 14.53 4.40
N GLY A 95 15.89 13.75 3.75
CA GLY A 95 15.87 12.30 3.87
C GLY A 95 14.72 11.69 4.66
N THR A 96 13.69 12.45 5.03
CA THR A 96 12.53 11.93 5.75
C THR A 96 11.26 12.19 4.92
N TRP A 97 10.47 11.15 4.68
CA TRP A 97 9.18 11.23 4.00
C TRP A 97 8.10 10.80 5.00
N ALA A 98 7.13 11.65 5.24
CA ALA A 98 5.93 11.27 5.98
C ALA A 98 4.74 11.36 5.02
N THR A 99 3.98 10.30 4.93
CA THR A 99 2.70 10.27 4.22
C THR A 99 1.62 10.13 5.27
N GLU A 100 0.86 11.19 5.49
CA GLU A 100 -0.37 11.15 6.27
C GLU A 100 -1.52 10.96 5.28
N SER A 101 -2.20 9.83 5.39
CA SER A 101 -3.48 9.62 4.71
C SER A 101 -4.57 9.85 5.74
N GLU A 102 -5.10 11.07 5.80
CA GLU A 102 -6.35 11.33 6.50
C GLU A 102 -7.49 10.91 5.57
N SER A 103 -8.14 9.81 5.90
CA SER A 103 -9.40 9.45 5.28
C SER A 103 -10.51 10.15 6.06
N ASP A 104 -11.12 11.18 5.48
CA ASP A 104 -12.31 11.85 6.05
C ASP A 104 -13.55 10.92 6.11
N ALA A 105 -13.44 9.73 5.53
CA ALA A 105 -14.48 8.71 5.60
C ALA A 105 -14.00 7.56 6.49
N VAL A 106 -14.55 7.48 7.70
CA VAL A 106 -14.44 6.28 8.54
C VAL A 106 -15.04 5.14 7.75
N THR A 107 -14.19 4.20 7.31
CA THR A 107 -14.68 2.99 6.64
C THR A 107 -15.00 1.96 7.73
N PRO A 108 -16.29 1.76 8.07
CA PRO A 108 -16.64 0.81 9.12
C PRO A 108 -16.40 -0.62 8.63
N VAL A 109 -15.62 -1.38 9.37
CA VAL A 109 -15.57 -2.83 9.24
C VAL A 109 -16.68 -3.39 10.09
N SER A 110 -17.74 -3.87 9.46
CA SER A 110 -18.82 -4.54 10.17
C SER A 110 -18.39 -5.95 10.54
N LEU A 111 -18.32 -6.24 11.80
CA LEU A 111 -17.86 -7.49 12.37
C LEU A 111 -19.03 -8.28 12.91
N GLY A 112 -19.19 -9.49 12.39
CA GLY A 112 -20.03 -10.52 13.01
C GLY A 112 -21.43 -10.68 12.42
N SER A 113 -21.92 -11.90 12.57
CA SER A 113 -23.34 -12.25 12.38
C SER A 113 -24.22 -11.48 13.36
N PRO A 114 -25.48 -11.17 13.01
CA PRO A 114 -26.38 -10.39 13.86
C PRO A 114 -26.81 -11.20 15.09
N GLY A 115 -26.02 -11.14 16.12
CA GLY A 115 -26.31 -11.77 17.38
C GLY A 115 -25.28 -11.39 18.42
N THR A 116 -25.67 -10.46 19.34
CA THR A 116 -24.92 -10.00 20.50
C THR A 116 -23.78 -9.02 20.22
N GLY A 117 -24.10 -7.72 20.19
CA GLY A 117 -23.15 -6.65 20.53
C GLY A 117 -21.97 -6.49 19.57
N SER A 118 -22.20 -6.52 18.25
CA SER A 118 -21.18 -6.26 17.23
C SER A 118 -20.52 -4.89 17.49
N ARG A 119 -19.26 -4.89 17.96
CA ARG A 119 -18.46 -3.67 18.00
C ARG A 119 -17.98 -3.35 16.60
N THR A 120 -18.30 -2.18 16.10
CA THR A 120 -17.79 -1.68 14.82
C THR A 120 -16.49 -0.96 15.07
N ILE A 121 -15.43 -1.36 14.38
CA ILE A 121 -14.15 -0.65 14.39
C ILE A 121 -14.01 0.05 13.04
N GLY A 122 -13.76 1.37 13.09
CA GLY A 122 -13.50 2.19 11.91
C GLY A 122 -12.03 2.58 11.82
N LEU A 123 -11.42 2.48 10.64
CA LEU A 123 -10.09 3.02 10.39
C LEU A 123 -10.21 4.54 10.22
N VAL A 124 -9.51 5.30 11.08
CA VAL A 124 -9.50 6.77 11.06
C VAL A 124 -8.34 7.28 10.23
N SER A 125 -7.12 6.85 10.54
CA SER A 125 -5.94 7.32 9.83
C SER A 125 -4.84 6.27 9.76
N VAL A 126 -4.01 6.36 8.71
CA VAL A 126 -2.76 5.60 8.56
C VAL A 126 -1.66 6.58 8.23
N THR A 127 -0.67 6.69 9.11
CA THR A 127 0.50 7.53 8.90
C THR A 127 1.74 6.66 8.77
N VAL A 128 2.46 6.80 7.66
CA VAL A 128 3.73 6.11 7.44
C VAL A 128 4.83 7.12 7.23
N SER A 129 5.81 7.12 8.12
CA SER A 129 7.01 7.93 7.99
C SER A 129 8.20 7.06 7.64
N ARG A 130 9.03 7.53 6.71
CA ARG A 130 10.25 6.85 6.27
C ARG A 130 11.45 7.76 6.42
N SER A 131 12.45 7.33 7.15
CA SER A 131 13.79 7.88 7.13
C SER A 131 14.72 7.00 6.29
N ARG A 132 16.01 7.35 6.22
CA ARG A 132 16.97 6.66 5.35
C ARG A 132 17.03 5.14 5.58
N ASP A 133 16.96 4.71 6.82
CA ASP A 133 17.17 3.33 7.28
C ASP A 133 16.00 2.77 8.12
N ARG A 134 15.06 3.60 8.50
CA ARG A 134 13.93 3.23 9.36
C ARG A 134 12.59 3.71 8.82
N CYS A 135 11.56 2.93 9.11
CA CYS A 135 10.17 3.34 8.92
C CYS A 135 9.44 3.29 10.26
N ARG A 136 8.41 4.11 10.39
CA ARG A 136 7.44 4.08 11.47
C ARG A 136 6.04 4.16 10.86
N ALA A 137 5.16 3.31 11.36
CA ALA A 137 3.74 3.35 11.03
C ALA A 137 2.95 3.70 12.28
N ARG A 138 1.94 4.53 12.14
CA ARG A 138 0.94 4.87 13.15
C ARG A 138 -0.44 4.69 12.53
N VAL A 139 -1.30 3.97 13.21
CA VAL A 139 -2.67 3.71 12.77
C VAL A 139 -3.62 4.11 13.90
N GLU A 140 -4.66 4.83 13.53
CA GLU A 140 -5.72 5.27 14.42
C GLU A 140 -7.03 4.59 14.03
N VAL A 141 -7.75 4.05 15.01
CA VAL A 141 -9.04 3.39 14.82
C VAL A 141 -10.05 3.94 15.81
N ASP A 142 -11.30 4.08 15.36
CA ASP A 142 -12.43 4.43 16.20
C ASP A 142 -13.24 3.17 16.50
N ALA A 143 -13.51 2.91 17.78
CA ALA A 143 -14.32 1.78 18.25
C ALA A 143 -15.66 2.23 18.86
N GLY A 144 -16.03 3.50 18.67
CA GLY A 144 -17.25 4.08 19.21
C GLY A 144 -17.16 4.54 20.66
N ASP A 145 -16.18 4.04 21.42
CA ASP A 145 -15.82 4.49 22.77
C ASP A 145 -14.62 5.45 22.77
N GLY A 146 -13.99 5.63 21.62
CA GLY A 146 -12.87 6.54 21.43
C GLY A 146 -11.88 6.09 20.35
N VAL A 147 -10.87 6.94 20.11
CA VAL A 147 -9.81 6.66 19.15
C VAL A 147 -8.67 5.89 19.84
N HIS A 148 -8.36 4.75 19.29
CA HIS A 148 -7.25 3.89 19.73
C HIS A 148 -6.10 3.97 18.74
N VAL A 149 -4.87 3.99 19.25
CA VAL A 149 -3.67 4.22 18.44
C VAL A 149 -2.72 3.04 18.56
N GLY A 150 -2.22 2.58 17.42
CA GLY A 150 -1.15 1.61 17.38
C GLY A 150 0.07 2.18 16.64
N ASP A 151 1.24 1.85 17.14
CA ASP A 151 2.54 2.25 16.56
C ASP A 151 3.39 1.01 16.30
N ALA A 152 4.10 1.01 15.17
CA ALA A 152 5.14 0.03 14.85
C ALA A 152 6.28 0.67 14.08
N SER A 153 7.46 0.07 14.14
CA SER A 153 8.63 0.57 13.42
C SER A 153 9.56 -0.57 12.98
N GLY A 154 10.38 -0.29 11.97
CA GLY A 154 11.35 -1.26 11.47
C GLY A 154 12.30 -0.67 10.44
N PRO A 155 13.07 -1.50 9.73
CA PRO A 155 13.89 -1.08 8.60
C PRO A 155 13.03 -0.51 7.46
N ALA A 156 13.55 0.48 6.73
CA ALA A 156 12.85 1.18 5.66
C ALA A 156 12.79 0.38 4.34
N THR A 157 12.43 -0.90 4.40
CA THR A 157 12.14 -1.74 3.23
C THR A 157 10.65 -1.84 2.99
N ASP A 158 10.22 -1.99 1.75
CA ASP A 158 8.79 -2.01 1.40
C ASP A 158 8.03 -3.13 2.12
N MET A 159 8.63 -4.32 2.20
CA MET A 159 8.03 -5.44 2.94
C MET A 159 7.89 -5.10 4.43
N ARG A 160 8.91 -4.49 5.04
CA ARG A 160 8.87 -4.13 6.45
C ARG A 160 7.90 -3.00 6.73
N MET A 161 7.76 -2.05 5.82
CA MET A 161 6.76 -0.98 5.92
C MET A 161 5.34 -1.57 5.92
N ARG A 162 5.02 -2.48 4.98
CA ARG A 162 3.73 -3.20 4.95
C ARG A 162 3.47 -3.91 6.28
N ARG A 163 4.46 -4.63 6.78
CA ARG A 163 4.38 -5.30 8.07
C ARG A 163 4.19 -4.31 9.23
N SER A 164 4.91 -3.19 9.25
CA SER A 164 4.77 -2.17 10.30
C SER A 164 3.37 -1.55 10.31
N VAL A 165 2.78 -1.29 9.14
CA VAL A 165 1.38 -0.82 9.06
C VAL A 165 0.42 -1.87 9.63
N SER A 166 0.58 -3.13 9.24
CA SER A 166 -0.26 -4.23 9.75
C SER A 166 -0.08 -4.43 11.26
N GLU A 167 1.14 -4.36 11.78
CA GLU A 167 1.43 -4.44 13.22
C GLU A 167 0.82 -3.26 13.98
N ALA A 168 0.88 -2.04 13.44
CA ALA A 168 0.26 -0.86 14.06
C ALA A 168 -1.27 -0.99 14.08
N ALA A 169 -1.89 -1.40 12.97
CA ALA A 169 -3.33 -1.60 12.89
C ALA A 169 -3.82 -2.72 13.84
N ALA A 170 -3.10 -3.84 13.88
CA ALA A 170 -3.43 -4.94 14.79
C ALA A 170 -3.35 -4.53 16.27
N LYS A 171 -2.35 -3.73 16.66
CA LYS A 171 -2.21 -3.18 18.02
C LYS A 171 -3.34 -2.22 18.36
N ALA A 172 -3.70 -1.31 17.44
CA ALA A 172 -4.82 -0.39 17.65
C ALA A 172 -6.13 -1.15 17.85
N ALA A 173 -6.41 -2.15 16.98
CA ALA A 173 -7.58 -3.00 17.08
C ALA A 173 -7.59 -3.82 18.39
N ALA A 174 -6.47 -4.41 18.77
CA ALA A 174 -6.37 -5.16 20.01
C ALA A 174 -6.68 -4.29 21.24
N THR A 175 -6.17 -3.05 21.26
CA THR A 175 -6.48 -2.09 22.34
C THR A 175 -7.96 -1.76 22.35
N ALA A 176 -8.57 -1.50 21.20
CA ALA A 176 -10.00 -1.21 21.04
C ALA A 176 -10.91 -2.37 21.48
N LEU A 177 -10.47 -3.60 21.24
CA LEU A 177 -11.23 -4.81 21.53
C LEU A 177 -10.94 -5.39 22.92
N GLY A 178 -9.95 -4.84 23.65
CA GLY A 178 -9.50 -5.38 24.94
C GLY A 178 -8.78 -6.72 24.80
N LEU A 179 -8.17 -6.99 23.66
CA LEU A 179 -7.39 -8.20 23.38
C LEU A 179 -5.93 -8.02 23.82
N GLY A 180 -5.23 -9.14 24.06
CA GLY A 180 -3.77 -9.13 24.15
C GLY A 180 -3.13 -8.70 22.84
N ALA A 181 -1.86 -8.27 22.87
CA ALA A 181 -1.15 -7.85 21.67
C ALA A 181 -0.99 -9.02 20.70
N PRO A 182 -1.62 -8.98 19.50
CA PRO A 182 -1.54 -10.05 18.53
C PRO A 182 -0.19 -10.02 17.81
N ASP A 183 0.25 -11.17 17.30
CA ASP A 183 1.42 -11.25 16.44
C ASP A 183 1.03 -11.26 14.95
N VAL A 184 1.62 -10.37 14.18
CA VAL A 184 1.46 -10.38 12.73
C VAL A 184 2.45 -11.38 12.14
N GLU A 185 1.99 -12.57 11.78
CA GLU A 185 2.84 -13.64 11.26
C GLU A 185 3.24 -13.39 9.81
N HIS A 186 2.26 -13.10 8.94
CA HIS A 186 2.48 -12.92 7.51
C HIS A 186 1.77 -11.69 6.97
N VAL A 187 2.42 -11.04 6.01
CA VAL A 187 1.88 -9.92 5.23
C VAL A 187 2.23 -10.16 3.78
N ALA A 188 1.23 -10.17 2.90
CA ALA A 188 1.42 -10.37 1.47
C ALA A 188 0.57 -9.38 0.66
N LEU A 189 1.08 -9.01 -0.50
CA LEU A 189 0.32 -8.39 -1.58
C LEU A 189 0.19 -9.43 -2.68
N ILE A 190 -1.03 -9.84 -2.99
CA ILE A 190 -1.33 -10.83 -4.01
C ILE A 190 -2.04 -10.13 -5.16
N THR A 191 -1.59 -10.37 -6.39
CA THR A 191 -2.25 -9.88 -7.59
C THR A 191 -3.05 -11.03 -8.21
N LEU A 192 -4.34 -10.79 -8.41
CA LEU A 192 -5.28 -11.72 -9.04
C LEU A 192 -5.83 -11.05 -10.31
N GLY A 193 -5.20 -11.36 -11.44
CA GLY A 193 -5.45 -10.62 -12.69
C GLY A 193 -4.99 -9.17 -12.55
N ASP A 194 -5.91 -8.24 -12.71
CA ASP A 194 -5.73 -6.79 -12.60
C ASP A 194 -6.05 -6.23 -11.20
N VAL A 195 -6.43 -7.10 -10.26
CA VAL A 195 -6.79 -6.70 -8.90
C VAL A 195 -5.69 -7.09 -7.92
N ALA A 196 -5.20 -6.13 -7.15
CA ALA A 196 -4.30 -6.38 -6.04
C ALA A 196 -5.07 -6.51 -4.71
N CYS A 197 -4.64 -7.45 -3.86
CA CYS A 197 -5.23 -7.71 -2.56
C CYS A 197 -4.15 -7.75 -1.48
N ALA A 198 -4.30 -6.96 -0.44
CA ALA A 198 -3.50 -7.05 0.76
C ALA A 198 -4.02 -8.21 1.63
N ILE A 199 -3.12 -9.07 2.09
CA ILE A 199 -3.44 -10.20 2.99
C ILE A 199 -2.58 -10.09 4.23
N VAL A 200 -3.22 -10.22 5.38
CA VAL A 200 -2.55 -10.22 6.68
C VAL A 200 -3.00 -11.44 7.49
N VAL A 201 -2.02 -12.16 8.03
CA VAL A 201 -2.25 -13.28 8.96
C VAL A 201 -1.83 -12.86 10.35
N ILE A 202 -2.73 -12.99 11.29
CA ILE A 202 -2.51 -12.64 12.69
C ILE A 202 -2.71 -13.89 13.55
N GLY A 203 -1.75 -14.13 14.44
CA GLY A 203 -1.84 -15.14 15.50
C GLY A 203 -2.44 -14.55 16.79
N ALA A 204 -3.22 -15.36 17.50
CA ALA A 204 -3.70 -15.00 18.83
C ALA A 204 -2.52 -14.83 19.79
N PRO A 205 -2.63 -13.92 20.79
CA PRO A 205 -1.60 -13.75 21.79
C PRO A 205 -1.44 -15.01 22.67
N GLY A 206 -0.20 -15.39 22.96
CA GLY A 206 0.12 -16.55 23.78
C GLY A 206 0.43 -17.82 22.97
N GLU A 207 0.29 -18.99 23.60
CA GLU A 207 0.59 -20.30 22.98
C GLU A 207 -0.57 -20.85 22.13
N SER A 208 -1.61 -20.06 21.88
CA SER A 208 -2.75 -20.49 21.06
C SER A 208 -2.35 -20.64 19.61
N PRO A 209 -2.64 -21.78 18.97
CA PRO A 209 -2.40 -21.97 17.54
C PRO A 209 -3.42 -21.22 16.65
N GLU A 210 -4.29 -20.43 17.27
CA GLU A 210 -5.37 -19.76 16.55
C GLU A 210 -4.83 -18.65 15.66
N ARG A 211 -5.17 -18.74 14.37
CA ARG A 211 -4.79 -17.79 13.34
C ARG A 211 -6.01 -17.24 12.64
N ARG A 212 -5.95 -15.96 12.31
CA ARG A 212 -6.97 -15.31 11.51
C ARG A 212 -6.33 -14.64 10.29
N VAL A 213 -7.08 -14.63 9.23
CA VAL A 213 -6.68 -14.01 7.96
C VAL A 213 -7.64 -12.87 7.67
N GLY A 214 -7.09 -11.70 7.42
CA GLY A 214 -7.82 -10.57 6.86
C GLY A 214 -7.32 -10.26 5.46
N SER A 215 -8.22 -9.73 4.63
CA SER A 215 -7.89 -9.35 3.26
C SER A 215 -8.62 -8.07 2.87
N SER A 216 -7.95 -7.23 2.07
CA SER A 216 -8.54 -6.00 1.56
C SER A 216 -8.07 -5.76 0.14
N LEU A 217 -8.98 -5.36 -0.74
CA LEU A 217 -8.65 -4.94 -2.09
C LEU A 217 -7.85 -3.64 -2.06
N VAL A 218 -6.81 -3.57 -2.89
CA VAL A 218 -6.04 -2.35 -3.07
C VAL A 218 -6.72 -1.51 -4.14
N THR A 219 -7.54 -0.56 -3.70
CA THR A 219 -8.28 0.35 -4.59
C THR A 219 -7.68 1.75 -4.67
N GLY A 220 -6.58 1.98 -3.94
CA GLY A 220 -5.89 3.27 -3.87
C GLY A 220 -4.60 3.14 -3.07
N ASP A 221 -4.53 3.73 -1.88
CA ASP A 221 -3.37 3.61 -1.01
C ASP A 221 -3.22 2.18 -0.46
N ALA A 222 -2.10 1.54 -0.79
CA ALA A 222 -1.80 0.20 -0.32
C ALA A 222 -1.67 0.12 1.22
N TRP A 223 -1.24 1.20 1.88
CA TRP A 223 -1.13 1.23 3.34
C TRP A 223 -2.48 1.12 4.02
N HIS A 224 -3.49 1.83 3.49
CA HIS A 224 -4.88 1.70 3.93
C HIS A 224 -5.36 0.25 3.82
N SER A 225 -5.08 -0.41 2.70
CA SER A 225 -5.51 -1.80 2.47
C SER A 225 -4.83 -2.79 3.42
N PHE A 226 -3.55 -2.60 3.75
CA PHE A 226 -2.87 -3.42 4.76
C PHE A 226 -3.42 -3.17 6.17
N ALA A 227 -3.74 -1.93 6.51
CA ALA A 227 -4.39 -1.62 7.79
C ALA A 227 -5.77 -2.27 7.88
N MET A 228 -6.61 -2.15 6.85
CA MET A 228 -7.94 -2.77 6.79
C MET A 228 -7.89 -4.30 6.89
N ALA A 229 -6.95 -4.94 6.18
CA ALA A 229 -6.76 -6.39 6.28
C ALA A 229 -6.35 -6.81 7.70
N ALA A 230 -5.46 -6.04 8.34
CA ALA A 230 -5.05 -6.31 9.72
C ALA A 230 -6.21 -6.10 10.72
N LEU A 231 -7.03 -5.06 10.54
CA LEU A 231 -8.22 -4.83 11.36
C LEU A 231 -9.21 -6.00 11.25
N GLN A 232 -9.49 -6.48 10.04
CA GLN A 232 -10.37 -7.64 9.83
C GLN A 232 -9.85 -8.89 10.53
N ALA A 233 -8.54 -9.18 10.39
CA ALA A 233 -7.94 -10.34 11.05
C ALA A 233 -7.96 -10.22 12.57
N ALA A 234 -7.66 -9.04 13.12
CA ALA A 234 -7.68 -8.79 14.58
C ALA A 234 -9.10 -8.89 15.16
N ALA A 235 -10.07 -8.40 14.42
CA ALA A 235 -11.46 -8.46 14.80
C ALA A 235 -11.99 -9.90 14.84
N ALA A 236 -11.60 -10.72 13.88
CA ALA A 236 -11.95 -12.13 13.85
C ALA A 236 -11.30 -12.95 15.01
N LEU A 237 -10.33 -12.40 15.73
CA LEU A 237 -9.80 -13.01 16.96
C LEU A 237 -10.67 -12.69 18.19
N ALA A 238 -11.56 -11.70 18.11
CA ALA A 238 -12.45 -11.31 19.20
C ALA A 238 -13.76 -12.10 19.23
N ASP A 239 -14.08 -12.80 18.13
CA ASP A 239 -15.25 -13.67 17.98
C ASP A 239 -14.95 -15.09 18.45
#